data_c092999e1805185b2fafc86fd72c6eb1
#
_entry.id   c092999e1805185b2fafc86fd72c6eb1
#
_cell.length_a   1.000
_cell.length_b   1.000
_cell.length_c   1.000
_cell.angle_alpha   90.00
_cell.angle_beta   90.00
_cell.angle_gamma   90.00
#
_symmetry.space_group_name_H-M   'P 1'
#
loop_
_entity.id
_entity.type
_entity.pdbx_description
1 polymer ?
#
loop_
_entity_poly.entity_id
_entity_poly.type
_entity_poly.pdbx_seq_one_letter_code
_entity_poly.pdbx_strand_id
1 'polypeptide(L)'
;RMKKLFYLAQWFIRARFFGRRAPLQTVLFISDICNLRCKHCSVYELKNPHNMTYEQVREHLQYSYDQGSRFVDFEGGEVTIWKDGDKRINDLIALAKEMGFFSCTITTNAQLPFKGSTADSIWVSLDGVNGYHEEVRGKGTFAKLEKNIAECGHPHLSVNMVVNTLNYTAVDDTIEYAKNNPAIEQISINFHTPFEGTEYLALDMEKRAEIIDRVIEYKKKGYPIMNSKSGLKLMKTGKFT
;
A
#
# COMPACT_ATOMS: atom_id res chain seq x y z
N ARG A 1 9.75 -0.54 21.55
CA ARG A 1 9.77 -1.89 20.95
C ARG A 1 9.06 -2.91 21.84
N MET A 2 9.34 -2.99 23.15
CA MET A 2 8.69 -3.93 24.09
C MET A 2 7.16 -3.75 24.19
N LYS A 3 6.66 -2.50 24.29
CA LYS A 3 5.21 -2.22 24.35
C LYS A 3 4.46 -2.76 23.13
N LYS A 4 5.01 -2.58 21.92
CA LYS A 4 4.45 -3.10 20.66
C LYS A 4 4.36 -4.63 20.67
N LEU A 5 5.44 -5.32 21.07
CA LEU A 5 5.48 -6.78 21.13
C LEU A 5 4.49 -7.35 22.15
N PHE A 6 4.42 -6.73 23.33
CA PHE A 6 3.46 -7.11 24.38
C PHE A 6 2.02 -6.92 23.89
N TYR A 7 1.71 -5.80 23.26
CA TYR A 7 0.39 -5.55 22.69
C TYR A 7 0.01 -6.60 21.63
N LEU A 8 0.92 -6.93 20.70
CA LEU A 8 0.68 -7.93 19.67
C LEU A 8 0.43 -9.32 20.26
N ALA A 9 1.21 -9.72 21.27
CA ALA A 9 1.02 -10.98 21.96
C ALA A 9 -0.35 -11.04 22.67
N GLN A 10 -0.72 -9.97 23.39
CA GLN A 10 -2.01 -9.85 24.05
C GLN A 10 -3.17 -9.86 23.06
N TRP A 11 -3.04 -9.12 21.95
CA TRP A 11 -4.02 -9.11 20.88
C TRP A 11 -4.23 -10.50 20.29
N PHE A 12 -3.14 -11.21 19.98
CA PHE A 12 -3.18 -12.57 19.44
C PHE A 12 -3.87 -13.55 20.42
N ILE A 13 -3.51 -13.52 21.69
CA ILE A 13 -4.13 -14.38 22.73
C ILE A 13 -5.63 -14.10 22.83
N ARG A 14 -6.04 -12.82 22.86
CA ARG A 14 -7.46 -12.43 22.96
C ARG A 14 -8.23 -12.87 21.72
N ALA A 15 -7.68 -12.68 20.52
CA ALA A 15 -8.32 -13.07 19.27
C ALA A 15 -8.43 -14.58 19.14
N ARG A 16 -7.36 -15.34 19.50
CA ARG A 16 -7.26 -16.79 19.29
C ARG A 16 -8.04 -17.60 20.32
N PHE A 17 -8.01 -17.17 21.60
CA PHE A 17 -8.53 -17.98 22.71
C PHE A 17 -9.82 -17.41 23.34
N PHE A 18 -10.06 -16.11 23.20
CA PHE A 18 -11.23 -15.47 23.82
C PHE A 18 -12.22 -14.91 22.80
N GLY A 19 -12.01 -15.15 21.51
CA GLY A 19 -12.91 -14.70 20.45
C GLY A 19 -13.03 -13.16 20.29
N ARG A 20 -12.20 -12.38 20.98
CA ARG A 20 -12.22 -10.91 20.93
C ARG A 20 -11.39 -10.42 19.73
N ARG A 21 -12.08 -10.09 18.66
CA ARG A 21 -11.48 -9.62 17.40
C ARG A 21 -11.49 -8.08 17.35
N ALA A 22 -10.57 -7.44 18.08
CA ALA A 22 -10.34 -6.00 17.91
C ALA A 22 -9.54 -5.74 16.63
N PRO A 23 -9.76 -4.61 15.92
CA PRO A 23 -8.94 -4.24 14.78
C PRO A 23 -7.48 -4.03 15.22
N LEU A 24 -6.54 -4.58 14.44
CA LEU A 24 -5.11 -4.39 14.69
C LEU A 24 -4.60 -3.14 13.98
N GLN A 25 -5.06 -2.94 12.76
CA GLN A 25 -4.67 -1.87 11.85
C GLN A 25 -5.91 -1.15 11.33
N THR A 26 -5.77 0.15 11.11
CA THR A 26 -6.72 0.99 10.40
C THR A 26 -6.08 1.43 9.09
N VAL A 27 -6.79 1.28 7.99
CA VAL A 27 -6.50 1.95 6.72
C VAL A 27 -7.42 3.16 6.64
N LEU A 28 -6.85 4.35 6.53
CA LEU A 28 -7.61 5.59 6.52
C LEU A 28 -7.41 6.32 5.18
N PHE A 29 -8.47 6.37 4.39
CA PHE A 29 -8.52 7.14 3.15
C PHE A 29 -8.78 8.61 3.49
N ILE A 30 -7.71 9.42 3.54
CA ILE A 30 -7.78 10.82 3.96
C ILE A 30 -8.28 11.77 2.88
N SER A 31 -8.22 11.34 1.62
CA SER A 31 -8.66 12.15 0.47
C SER A 31 -8.91 11.26 -0.74
N ASP A 32 -9.84 11.68 -1.60
CA ASP A 32 -10.06 11.09 -2.93
C ASP A 32 -9.32 11.89 -4.02
N ILE A 33 -8.68 13.00 -3.65
CA ILE A 33 -7.96 13.86 -4.59
C ILE A 33 -6.63 13.19 -4.98
N CYS A 34 -6.39 13.06 -6.28
CA CYS A 34 -5.17 12.47 -6.82
C CYS A 34 -4.62 13.30 -7.99
N ASN A 35 -3.30 13.30 -8.17
CA ASN A 35 -2.61 13.91 -9.29
C ASN A 35 -2.43 12.95 -10.49
N LEU A 36 -2.93 11.71 -10.40
CA LEU A 36 -2.95 10.70 -11.48
C LEU A 36 -4.36 10.24 -11.79
N ARG A 37 -4.49 9.58 -12.95
CA ARG A 37 -5.73 8.93 -13.43
C ARG A 37 -5.41 7.51 -13.90
N CYS A 38 -5.05 6.66 -12.93
CA CYS A 38 -4.65 5.29 -13.23
C CYS A 38 -5.83 4.46 -13.71
N LYS A 39 -5.62 3.64 -14.75
CA LYS A 39 -6.69 2.84 -15.39
C LYS A 39 -7.41 1.86 -14.44
N HIS A 40 -6.75 1.43 -13.38
CA HIS A 40 -7.28 0.49 -12.37
C HIS A 40 -7.78 1.16 -11.09
N CYS A 41 -7.85 2.49 -11.03
CA CYS A 41 -8.18 3.22 -9.82
C CYS A 41 -9.68 3.50 -9.71
N SER A 42 -10.25 3.29 -8.51
CA SER A 42 -11.67 3.52 -8.24
C SER A 42 -12.01 4.94 -7.79
N VAL A 43 -11.01 5.78 -7.50
CA VAL A 43 -11.27 7.09 -6.87
C VAL A 43 -11.11 8.30 -7.79
N TYR A 44 -10.48 8.18 -8.95
CA TYR A 44 -10.16 9.36 -9.77
C TYR A 44 -11.38 9.97 -10.51
N GLU A 45 -12.46 9.21 -10.69
CA GLU A 45 -13.67 9.66 -11.40
C GLU A 45 -14.81 10.12 -10.48
N LEU A 46 -14.55 10.22 -9.19
CA LEU A 46 -15.58 10.65 -8.23
C LEU A 46 -16.01 12.09 -8.53
N LYS A 47 -17.33 12.28 -8.70
CA LYS A 47 -17.93 13.61 -8.99
C LYS A 47 -17.71 14.62 -7.87
N ASN A 48 -17.67 14.15 -6.63
CA ASN A 48 -17.49 14.95 -5.43
C ASN A 48 -16.37 14.32 -4.59
N PRO A 49 -15.07 14.54 -4.93
CA PRO A 49 -13.98 13.96 -4.19
C PRO A 49 -13.96 14.52 -2.76
N HIS A 50 -13.89 13.62 -1.81
CA HIS A 50 -13.77 13.98 -0.40
C HIS A 50 -12.32 14.33 -0.05
N ASN A 51 -12.15 15.31 0.85
CA ASN A 51 -10.86 15.64 1.45
C ASN A 51 -11.09 15.90 2.94
N MET A 52 -10.62 14.98 3.80
CA MET A 52 -10.79 15.13 5.23
C MET A 52 -10.03 16.33 5.75
N THR A 53 -10.65 17.08 6.67
CA THR A 53 -9.93 18.07 7.48
C THR A 53 -9.04 17.38 8.51
N TYR A 54 -8.08 18.11 9.06
CA TYR A 54 -7.21 17.62 10.14
C TYR A 54 -8.04 17.12 11.35
N GLU A 55 -9.10 17.83 11.70
CA GLU A 55 -10.00 17.44 12.79
C GLU A 55 -10.78 16.15 12.48
N GLN A 56 -11.28 16.00 11.26
CA GLN A 56 -11.94 14.75 10.85
C GLN A 56 -11.00 13.57 10.93
N VAL A 57 -9.75 13.73 10.46
CA VAL A 57 -8.72 12.67 10.59
C VAL A 57 -8.46 12.36 12.07
N ARG A 58 -8.38 13.38 12.94
CA ARG A 58 -8.20 13.19 14.39
C ARG A 58 -9.34 12.37 15.00
N GLU A 59 -10.58 12.69 14.67
CA GLU A 59 -11.76 11.97 15.15
C GLU A 59 -11.74 10.49 14.72
N HIS A 60 -11.43 10.22 13.44
CA HIS A 60 -11.33 8.86 12.92
C HIS A 60 -10.17 8.07 13.54
N LEU A 61 -9.03 8.71 13.78
CA LEU A 61 -7.91 8.10 14.49
C LEU A 61 -8.27 7.76 15.93
N GLN A 62 -8.95 8.70 16.64
CA GLN A 62 -9.39 8.45 18.01
C GLN A 62 -10.38 7.29 18.08
N TYR A 63 -11.38 7.30 17.20
CA TYR A 63 -12.32 6.19 17.10
C TYR A 63 -11.60 4.84 16.89
N SER A 64 -10.67 4.80 15.92
CA SER A 64 -9.92 3.58 15.62
C SER A 64 -9.04 3.13 16.78
N TYR A 65 -8.42 4.08 17.49
CA TYR A 65 -7.61 3.81 18.67
C TYR A 65 -8.45 3.20 19.82
N ASP A 66 -9.65 3.74 20.05
CA ASP A 66 -10.58 3.26 21.10
C ASP A 66 -11.10 1.85 20.78
N GLN A 67 -11.26 1.52 19.48
CA GLN A 67 -11.58 0.16 19.04
C GLN A 67 -10.41 -0.83 19.21
N GLY A 68 -9.21 -0.36 19.49
CA GLY A 68 -8.04 -1.19 19.73
C GLY A 68 -6.99 -1.14 18.61
N SER A 69 -7.21 -0.41 17.51
CA SER A 69 -6.18 -0.27 16.47
C SER A 69 -4.94 0.43 17.00
N ARG A 70 -3.77 -0.04 16.61
CA ARG A 70 -2.46 0.54 17.01
C ARG A 70 -1.51 0.73 15.84
N PHE A 71 -1.97 0.42 14.64
CA PHE A 71 -1.27 0.62 13.39
C PHE A 71 -2.19 1.40 12.47
N VAL A 72 -1.67 2.40 11.78
CA VAL A 72 -2.43 3.17 10.79
C VAL A 72 -1.69 3.22 9.47
N ASP A 73 -2.44 3.06 8.39
CA ASP A 73 -1.99 3.26 7.03
C ASP A 73 -2.80 4.41 6.43
N PHE A 74 -2.13 5.50 6.09
CA PHE A 74 -2.75 6.63 5.42
C PHE A 74 -2.72 6.38 3.93
N GLU A 75 -3.90 6.28 3.36
CA GLU A 75 -4.15 6.09 1.95
C GLU A 75 -5.12 7.15 1.40
N GLY A 76 -5.48 7.02 0.15
CA GLY A 76 -6.48 7.88 -0.48
C GLY A 76 -6.24 8.00 -1.97
N GLY A 77 -6.54 9.16 -2.56
CA GLY A 77 -6.10 9.49 -3.90
C GLY A 77 -4.58 9.57 -3.94
N GLU A 78 -4.00 10.64 -3.38
CA GLU A 78 -2.55 10.75 -3.17
C GLU A 78 -2.28 11.52 -1.86
N VAL A 79 -1.66 10.84 -0.90
CA VAL A 79 -1.43 11.39 0.44
C VAL A 79 -0.43 12.55 0.48
N THR A 80 0.52 12.59 -0.46
CA THR A 80 1.53 13.65 -0.52
C THR A 80 0.99 15.01 -0.97
N ILE A 81 -0.19 15.04 -1.59
CA ILE A 81 -0.88 16.29 -1.95
C ILE A 81 -1.94 16.70 -0.94
N TRP A 82 -2.25 15.85 0.04
CA TRP A 82 -3.21 16.20 1.07
C TRP A 82 -2.79 17.46 1.84
N LYS A 83 -3.76 18.32 2.06
CA LYS A 83 -3.57 19.55 2.85
C LYS A 83 -4.87 19.99 3.51
N ASP A 84 -4.71 20.59 4.69
CA ASP A 84 -5.74 21.36 5.40
C ASP A 84 -5.07 22.58 6.03
N GLY A 85 -5.32 23.77 5.46
CA GLY A 85 -4.53 24.95 5.76
C GLY A 85 -3.03 24.71 5.56
N ASP A 86 -2.25 24.87 6.63
CA ASP A 86 -0.80 24.63 6.64
C ASP A 86 -0.43 23.17 6.97
N LYS A 87 -1.41 22.34 7.34
CA LYS A 87 -1.20 20.93 7.68
C LYS A 87 -0.93 20.08 6.44
N ARG A 88 -0.04 19.10 6.58
CA ARG A 88 0.39 18.14 5.57
C ARG A 88 0.42 16.73 6.16
N ILE A 89 0.74 15.75 5.35
CA ILE A 89 0.77 14.33 5.77
C ILE A 89 1.66 14.09 6.99
N ASN A 90 2.79 14.77 7.14
CA ASN A 90 3.65 14.62 8.32
C ASN A 90 2.97 15.10 9.62
N ASP A 91 2.05 16.06 9.54
CA ASP A 91 1.27 16.49 10.72
C ASP A 91 0.28 15.39 11.15
N LEU A 92 -0.31 14.67 10.20
CA LEU A 92 -1.20 13.52 10.50
C LEU A 92 -0.42 12.35 11.09
N ILE A 93 0.80 12.11 10.59
CA ILE A 93 1.69 11.09 11.15
C ILE A 93 2.08 11.44 12.58
N ALA A 94 2.43 12.71 12.85
CA ALA A 94 2.74 13.20 14.19
C ALA A 94 1.54 13.02 15.12
N LEU A 95 0.35 13.43 14.70
CA LEU A 95 -0.90 13.26 15.44
C LEU A 95 -1.15 11.80 15.82
N ALA A 96 -1.04 10.87 14.87
CA ALA A 96 -1.23 9.44 15.15
C ALA A 96 -0.20 8.91 16.16
N LYS A 97 1.05 9.32 16.06
CA LYS A 97 2.11 8.96 17.01
C LYS A 97 1.84 9.52 18.41
N GLU A 98 1.40 10.77 18.51
CA GLU A 98 0.99 11.40 19.78
C GLU A 98 -0.18 10.69 20.44
N MET A 99 -1.15 10.22 19.65
CA MET A 99 -2.27 9.38 20.13
C MET A 99 -1.83 7.99 20.61
N GLY A 100 -0.60 7.55 20.29
CA GLY A 100 -0.04 6.27 20.72
C GLY A 100 -0.12 5.14 19.71
N PHE A 101 -0.37 5.43 18.42
CA PHE A 101 -0.19 4.42 17.38
C PHE A 101 1.28 3.99 17.31
N PHE A 102 1.51 2.68 17.18
CA PHE A 102 2.86 2.11 17.18
C PHE A 102 3.58 2.21 15.85
N SER A 103 2.82 2.37 14.79
CA SER A 103 3.37 2.49 13.44
C SER A 103 2.38 3.24 12.54
N CYS A 104 2.92 4.19 11.80
CA CYS A 104 2.22 4.96 10.79
C CYS A 104 2.85 4.68 9.43
N THR A 105 2.06 4.22 8.50
CA THR A 105 2.45 3.95 7.12
C THR A 105 1.81 4.98 6.20
N ILE A 106 2.44 5.27 5.08
CA ILE A 106 1.83 6.00 3.97
C ILE A 106 1.94 5.20 2.68
N THR A 107 0.93 5.30 1.83
CA THR A 107 0.95 4.77 0.46
C THR A 107 0.93 5.93 -0.53
N THR A 108 1.90 5.98 -1.45
CA THR A 108 2.06 7.07 -2.41
C THR A 108 2.32 6.57 -3.83
N ASN A 109 1.89 7.35 -4.81
CA ASN A 109 2.23 7.12 -6.22
C ASN A 109 3.63 7.67 -6.60
N ALA A 110 4.34 8.28 -5.66
CA ALA A 110 5.68 8.83 -5.79
C ALA A 110 5.86 9.85 -6.93
N GLN A 111 4.82 10.59 -7.31
CA GLN A 111 4.93 11.64 -8.33
C GLN A 111 5.43 12.97 -7.78
N LEU A 112 5.38 13.16 -6.47
CA LEU A 112 5.99 14.27 -5.75
C LEU A 112 7.10 13.75 -4.84
N PRO A 113 8.10 14.61 -4.51
CA PRO A 113 9.11 14.25 -3.52
C PRO A 113 8.48 13.93 -2.16
N PHE A 114 8.91 12.85 -1.55
CA PHE A 114 8.50 12.43 -0.20
C PHE A 114 9.71 12.24 0.74
N LYS A 115 10.86 12.79 0.35
CA LYS A 115 12.03 12.93 1.22
C LYS A 115 11.66 13.69 2.50
N GLY A 116 12.10 13.20 3.65
CA GLY A 116 11.76 13.77 4.95
C GLY A 116 10.38 13.34 5.47
N SER A 117 9.75 12.34 4.88
CA SER A 117 8.59 11.69 5.48
C SER A 117 8.96 11.13 6.86
N THR A 118 8.08 11.36 7.85
CA THR A 118 8.22 10.87 9.21
C THR A 118 7.45 9.58 9.47
N ALA A 119 6.91 8.96 8.41
CA ALA A 119 6.26 7.64 8.49
C ALA A 119 7.22 6.57 9.00
N ASP A 120 6.71 5.51 9.57
CA ASP A 120 7.53 4.35 9.98
C ASP A 120 7.82 3.42 8.80
N SER A 121 6.97 3.43 7.78
CA SER A 121 7.20 2.77 6.49
C SER A 121 6.47 3.50 5.35
N ILE A 122 6.98 3.34 4.15
CA ILE A 122 6.43 3.95 2.93
C ILE A 122 6.16 2.85 1.92
N TRP A 123 4.95 2.83 1.38
CA TRP A 123 4.59 1.99 0.25
C TRP A 123 4.50 2.84 -1.01
N VAL A 124 5.24 2.46 -2.03
CA VAL A 124 5.20 3.10 -3.34
C VAL A 124 4.48 2.21 -4.33
N SER A 125 3.51 2.77 -5.02
CA SER A 125 2.73 2.08 -6.03
C SER A 125 3.52 1.93 -7.33
N LEU A 126 4.07 0.73 -7.59
CA LEU A 126 4.87 0.38 -8.77
C LEU A 126 4.19 -0.73 -9.57
N ASP A 127 3.62 -0.42 -10.73
CA ASP A 127 2.87 -1.38 -11.54
C ASP A 127 3.64 -1.98 -12.72
N GLY A 128 4.95 -1.96 -12.65
CA GLY A 128 5.80 -2.56 -13.66
C GLY A 128 7.03 -1.72 -14.01
N VAL A 129 7.88 -2.28 -14.85
CA VAL A 129 9.05 -1.62 -15.47
C VAL A 129 8.88 -1.63 -17.00
N ASN A 130 9.84 -1.10 -17.74
CA ASN A 130 9.87 -1.19 -19.21
C ASN A 130 8.60 -0.69 -19.93
N GLY A 131 7.97 0.41 -19.39
CA GLY A 131 6.77 1.01 -19.95
C GLY A 131 5.45 0.50 -19.38
N TYR A 132 5.42 -0.65 -18.71
CA TYR A 132 4.21 -1.22 -18.13
C TYR A 132 3.60 -0.37 -17.00
N HIS A 133 4.44 0.27 -16.18
CA HIS A 133 3.97 1.23 -15.19
C HIS A 133 3.19 2.38 -15.83
N GLU A 134 3.72 2.91 -16.91
CA GLU A 134 3.12 4.04 -17.64
C GLU A 134 1.85 3.64 -18.40
N GLU A 135 1.77 2.38 -18.84
CA GLU A 135 0.55 1.85 -19.46
C GLU A 135 -0.63 1.87 -18.48
N VAL A 136 -0.36 1.65 -17.19
CA VAL A 136 -1.37 1.64 -16.12
C VAL A 136 -1.59 3.05 -15.55
N ARG A 137 -0.51 3.81 -15.28
CA ARG A 137 -0.53 5.04 -14.48
C ARG A 137 -0.36 6.33 -15.28
N GLY A 138 -0.03 6.21 -16.58
CA GLY A 138 0.14 7.35 -17.46
C GLY A 138 1.62 7.65 -17.78
N LYS A 139 1.79 8.31 -18.91
CA LYS A 139 3.10 8.60 -19.51
C LYS A 139 3.95 9.51 -18.62
N GLY A 140 5.25 9.21 -18.49
CA GLY A 140 6.23 9.98 -17.72
C GLY A 140 6.16 9.76 -16.20
N THR A 141 5.33 8.81 -15.73
CA THR A 141 5.18 8.55 -14.30
C THR A 141 6.31 7.71 -13.73
N PHE A 142 6.87 6.78 -14.49
CA PHE A 142 7.94 5.89 -14.03
C PHE A 142 9.24 6.65 -13.71
N ALA A 143 9.67 7.55 -14.59
CA ALA A 143 10.89 8.33 -14.38
C ALA A 143 10.82 9.21 -13.11
N LYS A 144 9.65 9.79 -12.81
CA LYS A 144 9.44 10.56 -11.57
C LYS A 144 9.48 9.67 -10.34
N LEU A 145 8.84 8.49 -10.42
CA LEU A 145 8.85 7.49 -9.35
C LEU A 145 10.30 7.06 -9.04
N GLU A 146 11.08 6.67 -10.04
CA GLU A 146 12.48 6.26 -9.86
C GLU A 146 13.31 7.36 -9.19
N LYS A 147 13.20 8.60 -9.68
CA LYS A 147 13.89 9.74 -9.09
C LYS A 147 13.52 9.91 -7.62
N ASN A 148 12.23 9.92 -7.30
CA ASN A 148 11.75 10.18 -5.95
C ASN A 148 12.08 9.02 -4.98
N ILE A 149 12.10 7.77 -5.44
CA ILE A 149 12.60 6.63 -4.67
C ILE A 149 14.08 6.79 -4.36
N ALA A 150 14.91 7.10 -5.38
CA ALA A 150 16.36 7.26 -5.21
C ALA A 150 16.72 8.40 -4.24
N GLU A 151 15.94 9.48 -4.25
CA GLU A 151 16.18 10.68 -3.41
C GLU A 151 15.55 10.57 -2.02
N CYS A 152 14.66 9.62 -1.77
CA CYS A 152 13.89 9.50 -0.54
C CYS A 152 14.77 9.27 0.68
N GLY A 153 15.71 8.33 0.61
CA GLY A 153 16.60 7.95 1.71
C GLY A 153 15.89 7.33 2.92
N HIS A 154 14.64 6.86 2.76
CA HIS A 154 13.88 6.24 3.85
C HIS A 154 14.28 4.76 4.03
N PRO A 155 14.58 4.30 5.27
CA PRO A 155 15.10 2.94 5.49
C PRO A 155 14.06 1.83 5.27
N HIS A 156 12.77 2.15 5.30
CA HIS A 156 11.65 1.20 5.17
C HIS A 156 10.73 1.63 4.02
N LEU A 157 11.26 1.59 2.80
CA LEU A 157 10.51 1.82 1.59
C LEU A 157 10.24 0.48 0.90
N SER A 158 8.97 0.20 0.66
CA SER A 158 8.50 -0.99 -0.05
C SER A 158 7.68 -0.59 -1.28
N VAL A 159 7.57 -1.49 -2.24
CA VAL A 159 6.75 -1.25 -3.43
C VAL A 159 5.59 -2.23 -3.49
N ASN A 160 4.48 -1.78 -4.08
CA ASN A 160 3.28 -2.58 -4.27
C ASN A 160 2.90 -2.60 -5.75
N MET A 161 2.77 -3.81 -6.32
CA MET A 161 2.32 -4.02 -7.69
C MET A 161 0.90 -4.59 -7.70
N VAL A 162 0.01 -3.94 -8.45
CA VAL A 162 -1.34 -4.46 -8.74
C VAL A 162 -1.34 -5.05 -10.14
N VAL A 163 -1.26 -6.37 -10.20
CA VAL A 163 -1.19 -7.14 -11.45
C VAL A 163 -2.56 -7.17 -12.13
N ASN A 164 -2.57 -6.85 -13.42
CA ASN A 164 -3.75 -6.81 -14.27
C ASN A 164 -3.39 -7.20 -15.72
N THR A 165 -4.34 -7.17 -16.63
CA THR A 165 -4.13 -7.55 -18.04
C THR A 165 -3.11 -6.71 -18.78
N LEU A 166 -2.82 -5.47 -18.33
CA LEU A 166 -1.87 -4.57 -18.98
C LEU A 166 -0.42 -4.81 -18.56
N ASN A 167 -0.19 -5.41 -17.39
CA ASN A 167 1.16 -5.48 -16.80
C ASN A 167 1.58 -6.87 -16.31
N TYR A 168 0.75 -7.90 -16.45
CA TYR A 168 1.04 -9.25 -15.90
C TYR A 168 2.33 -9.87 -16.43
N THR A 169 2.74 -9.52 -17.64
CA THR A 169 4.00 -10.00 -18.25
C THR A 169 5.24 -9.34 -17.66
N ALA A 170 5.08 -8.20 -16.96
CA ALA A 170 6.18 -7.48 -16.32
C ALA A 170 6.45 -7.92 -14.88
N VAL A 171 5.74 -8.90 -14.34
CA VAL A 171 5.86 -9.31 -12.93
C VAL A 171 7.28 -9.73 -12.58
N ASP A 172 7.90 -10.57 -13.44
CA ASP A 172 9.24 -11.10 -13.20
C ASP A 172 10.28 -9.96 -13.23
N ASP A 173 10.25 -9.11 -14.26
CA ASP A 173 11.15 -7.97 -14.38
C ASP A 173 10.97 -6.97 -13.23
N THR A 174 9.74 -6.78 -12.74
CA THR A 174 9.47 -5.88 -11.62
C THR A 174 10.00 -6.44 -10.30
N ILE A 175 9.93 -7.74 -10.10
CA ILE A 175 10.52 -8.43 -8.94
C ILE A 175 12.05 -8.30 -8.98
N GLU A 176 12.67 -8.50 -10.15
CA GLU A 176 14.11 -8.32 -10.34
C GLU A 176 14.53 -6.85 -10.09
N TYR A 177 13.77 -5.89 -10.61
CA TYR A 177 14.00 -4.47 -10.35
C TYR A 177 13.96 -4.16 -8.84
N ALA A 178 12.93 -4.62 -8.14
CA ALA A 178 12.80 -4.39 -6.70
C ALA A 178 13.96 -5.01 -5.91
N LYS A 179 14.43 -6.22 -6.28
CA LYS A 179 15.57 -6.89 -5.65
C LYS A 179 16.87 -6.13 -5.85
N ASN A 180 17.07 -5.56 -7.04
CA ASN A 180 18.33 -4.92 -7.43
C ASN A 180 18.38 -3.42 -7.06
N ASN A 181 17.27 -2.83 -6.62
CA ASN A 181 17.20 -1.44 -6.21
C ASN A 181 17.47 -1.31 -4.70
N PRO A 182 18.61 -0.71 -4.28
CA PRO A 182 18.99 -0.66 -2.87
C PRO A 182 18.08 0.21 -2.00
N ALA A 183 17.23 1.05 -2.60
CA ALA A 183 16.26 1.87 -1.87
C ALA A 183 14.98 1.10 -1.56
N ILE A 184 14.76 -0.09 -2.14
CA ILE A 184 13.55 -0.88 -1.97
C ILE A 184 13.81 -2.04 -1.03
N GLU A 185 13.08 -2.08 0.09
CA GLU A 185 13.18 -3.15 1.08
C GLU A 185 12.44 -4.41 0.63
N GLN A 186 11.23 -4.25 0.10
CA GLN A 186 10.34 -5.37 -0.25
C GLN A 186 9.38 -4.99 -1.39
N ILE A 187 8.86 -6.02 -2.06
CA ILE A 187 7.76 -5.90 -3.02
C ILE A 187 6.56 -6.75 -2.58
N SER A 188 5.36 -6.17 -2.66
CA SER A 188 4.09 -6.88 -2.53
C SER A 188 3.46 -7.05 -3.91
N ILE A 189 2.97 -8.26 -4.21
CA ILE A 189 2.25 -8.59 -5.44
C ILE A 189 0.78 -8.81 -5.10
N ASN A 190 -0.07 -7.97 -5.64
CA ASN A 190 -1.51 -8.05 -5.52
C ASN A 190 -2.14 -8.16 -6.90
N PHE A 191 -3.43 -8.51 -6.95
CA PHE A 191 -4.15 -8.63 -8.22
C PHE A 191 -5.30 -7.64 -8.25
N HIS A 192 -5.55 -7.09 -9.42
CA HIS A 192 -6.70 -6.20 -9.62
C HIS A 192 -7.99 -6.93 -9.24
N THR A 193 -8.78 -6.27 -8.40
CA THR A 193 -10.16 -6.67 -8.09
C THR A 193 -11.08 -5.81 -8.96
N PRO A 194 -11.81 -6.41 -9.91
CA PRO A 194 -12.63 -5.64 -10.84
C PRO A 194 -13.79 -4.94 -10.14
N PHE A 195 -14.10 -3.76 -10.61
CA PHE A 195 -15.29 -2.98 -10.31
C PHE A 195 -15.84 -2.40 -11.61
N GLU A 196 -17.01 -1.77 -11.57
CA GLU A 196 -17.69 -1.25 -12.75
C GLU A 196 -16.76 -0.45 -13.68
N GLY A 197 -16.66 -0.87 -14.94
CA GLY A 197 -15.82 -0.28 -15.97
C GLY A 197 -14.35 -0.73 -15.97
N THR A 198 -13.91 -1.60 -15.05
CA THR A 198 -12.52 -2.12 -14.99
C THR A 198 -12.43 -3.64 -15.14
N GLU A 199 -13.50 -4.31 -15.51
CA GLU A 199 -13.58 -5.76 -15.67
C GLU A 199 -12.55 -6.29 -16.67
N TYR A 200 -12.24 -5.51 -17.70
CA TYR A 200 -11.23 -5.85 -18.72
C TYR A 200 -9.80 -5.95 -18.17
N LEU A 201 -9.56 -5.39 -16.99
CA LEU A 201 -8.27 -5.45 -16.30
C LEU A 201 -8.09 -6.72 -15.46
N ALA A 202 -9.17 -7.45 -15.20
CA ALA A 202 -9.12 -8.68 -14.43
C ALA A 202 -8.41 -9.79 -15.20
N LEU A 203 -7.51 -10.48 -14.53
CA LEU A 203 -6.93 -11.72 -15.05
C LEU A 203 -7.86 -12.90 -14.75
N ASP A 204 -7.93 -13.84 -15.69
CA ASP A 204 -8.54 -15.13 -15.43
C ASP A 204 -7.80 -15.88 -14.32
N MET A 205 -8.47 -16.87 -13.74
CA MET A 205 -7.93 -17.62 -12.60
C MET A 205 -6.73 -18.52 -12.96
N GLU A 206 -6.64 -18.96 -14.20
CA GLU A 206 -5.53 -19.79 -14.68
C GLU A 206 -4.26 -18.95 -14.77
N LYS A 207 -4.32 -17.80 -15.45
CA LYS A 207 -3.20 -16.86 -15.57
C LYS A 207 -2.75 -16.34 -14.19
N ARG A 208 -3.71 -16.02 -13.33
CA ARG A 208 -3.44 -15.61 -11.95
C ARG A 208 -2.69 -16.72 -11.18
N ALA A 209 -3.11 -17.97 -11.33
CA ALA A 209 -2.46 -19.12 -10.67
C ALA A 209 -1.03 -19.33 -11.16
N GLU A 210 -0.76 -19.22 -12.47
CA GLU A 210 0.59 -19.29 -13.04
C GLU A 210 1.53 -18.22 -12.44
N ILE A 211 1.05 -16.97 -12.37
CA ILE A 211 1.82 -15.86 -11.81
C ILE A 211 2.12 -16.11 -10.33
N ILE A 212 1.12 -16.53 -9.56
CA ILE A 212 1.30 -16.85 -8.13
C ILE A 212 2.34 -17.94 -7.92
N ASP A 213 2.34 -18.99 -8.74
CA ASP A 213 3.34 -20.05 -8.65
C ASP A 213 4.76 -19.51 -8.89
N ARG A 214 4.96 -18.64 -9.90
CA ARG A 214 6.24 -17.98 -10.14
C ARG A 214 6.66 -17.10 -8.96
N VAL A 215 5.75 -16.29 -8.42
CA VAL A 215 6.01 -15.45 -7.24
C VAL A 215 6.42 -16.28 -6.03
N ILE A 216 5.78 -17.44 -5.82
CA ILE A 216 6.17 -18.39 -4.76
C ILE A 216 7.59 -18.93 -4.99
N GLU A 217 7.97 -19.26 -6.23
CA GLU A 217 9.34 -19.70 -6.56
C GLU A 217 10.37 -18.60 -6.31
N TYR A 218 10.10 -17.33 -6.71
CA TYR A 218 10.97 -16.21 -6.37
C TYR A 218 11.14 -16.07 -4.85
N LYS A 219 10.05 -16.18 -4.10
CA LYS A 219 10.12 -16.11 -2.62
C LYS A 219 10.93 -17.27 -2.02
N LYS A 220 10.87 -18.49 -2.58
CA LYS A 220 11.70 -19.62 -2.16
C LYS A 220 13.19 -19.36 -2.42
N LYS A 221 13.52 -18.65 -3.50
CA LYS A 221 14.88 -18.25 -3.86
C LYS A 221 15.41 -17.08 -3.02
N GLY A 222 14.63 -16.56 -2.05
CA GLY A 222 15.05 -15.47 -1.16
C GLY A 222 14.86 -14.06 -1.71
N TYR A 223 14.06 -13.88 -2.74
CA TYR A 223 13.69 -12.56 -3.23
C TYR A 223 12.83 -11.80 -2.21
N PRO A 224 12.89 -10.46 -2.17
CA PRO A 224 12.28 -9.65 -1.12
C PRO A 224 10.77 -9.51 -1.30
N ILE A 225 10.05 -10.62 -1.44
CA ILE A 225 8.60 -10.66 -1.61
C ILE A 225 7.93 -10.66 -0.24
N MET A 226 7.12 -9.66 0.02
CA MET A 226 6.41 -9.47 1.30
C MET A 226 5.30 -10.51 1.51
N ASN A 227 4.54 -10.82 0.47
CA ASN A 227 3.41 -11.74 0.56
C ASN A 227 3.78 -13.07 1.23
N SER A 228 2.98 -13.51 2.19
CA SER A 228 3.18 -14.83 2.79
C SER A 228 2.86 -15.95 1.79
N LYS A 229 3.56 -17.09 1.90
CA LYS A 229 3.27 -18.28 1.03
C LYS A 229 1.82 -18.74 1.20
N SER A 230 1.27 -18.68 2.40
CA SER A 230 -0.12 -19.03 2.67
C SER A 230 -1.10 -18.05 2.03
N GLY A 231 -0.82 -16.74 2.11
CA GLY A 231 -1.60 -15.70 1.45
C GLY A 231 -1.60 -15.86 -0.07
N LEU A 232 -0.44 -16.08 -0.69
CA LEU A 232 -0.33 -16.35 -2.13
C LEU A 232 -1.15 -17.59 -2.55
N LYS A 233 -1.06 -18.68 -1.79
CA LYS A 233 -1.88 -19.88 -2.06
C LYS A 233 -3.38 -19.60 -1.93
N LEU A 234 -3.79 -18.78 -0.97
CA LEU A 234 -5.19 -18.38 -0.81
C LEU A 234 -5.67 -17.53 -1.99
N MET A 235 -4.85 -16.56 -2.45
CA MET A 235 -5.15 -15.77 -3.65
C MET A 235 -5.36 -16.63 -4.90
N LYS A 236 -4.71 -17.79 -4.98
CA LYS A 236 -4.85 -18.75 -6.06
C LYS A 236 -6.22 -19.43 -6.10
N THR A 237 -6.87 -19.60 -4.95
CA THR A 237 -8.18 -20.25 -4.86
C THR A 237 -9.35 -19.33 -5.17
N GLY A 238 -9.16 -18.02 -5.17
CA GLY A 238 -10.23 -17.02 -5.29
C GLY A 238 -11.21 -17.02 -4.10
N LYS A 239 -10.98 -17.83 -3.09
CA LYS A 239 -11.83 -17.94 -1.90
C LYS A 239 -11.24 -17.06 -0.80
N PHE A 240 -11.76 -15.86 -0.66
CA PHE A 240 -11.50 -14.99 0.48
C PHE A 240 -12.63 -15.21 1.51
N THR A 241 -12.29 -15.86 2.61
CA THR A 241 -13.22 -16.04 3.75
C THR A 241 -12.85 -15.07 4.85
#